data_a3a2a32ae412ad3560b8e4a30dc5cbda
#
_entry.id   a3a2a32ae412ad3560b8e4a30dc5cbda
#
_cell.length_a   1.000
_cell.length_b   1.000
_cell.length_c   1.000
_cell.angle_alpha   90.00
_cell.angle_beta   90.00
_cell.angle_gamma   90.00
#
_symmetry.space_group_name_H-M   'P 1'
#
loop_
_entity.id
_entity.type
_entity.pdbx_description
1 polymer ?
#
loop_
_entity_poly.entity_id
_entity_poly.type
_entity_poly.pdbx_seq_one_letter_code
_entity_poly.pdbx_strand_id
1 'polypeptide(L)'
;MRESQIETRLAQGVKAKGGMCIKFTSPGLPGVPDRIVLAPDGRICFVELKTEIGRLANIQKWVIGEMRKRGADVRVVKGPEAVKEFLREYFSEEAFTDGQTE
;
A
#
# COMPACT_ATOMS: atom_id res chain seq x y z
N MET A 1 -5.01 -11.18 13.94
CA MET A 1 -4.93 -11.74 12.57
C MET A 1 -3.48 -11.80 12.13
N ARG A 2 -3.07 -12.87 11.52
CA ARG A 2 -1.68 -13.03 11.06
C ARG A 2 -1.42 -12.13 9.86
N GLU A 3 -0.16 -11.75 9.68
CA GLU A 3 0.22 -10.87 8.56
C GLU A 3 -0.12 -11.47 7.20
N SER A 4 0.05 -12.80 7.03
CA SER A 4 -0.32 -13.47 5.78
C SER A 4 -1.81 -13.35 5.46
N GLN A 5 -2.66 -13.31 6.46
CA GLN A 5 -4.09 -13.14 6.27
C GLN A 5 -4.42 -11.70 5.86
N ILE A 6 -3.68 -10.74 6.41
CA ILE A 6 -3.84 -9.32 6.06
C ILE A 6 -3.38 -9.10 4.62
N GLU A 7 -2.28 -9.73 4.22
CA GLU A 7 -1.79 -9.69 2.84
C GLU A 7 -2.83 -10.20 1.86
N THR A 8 -3.46 -11.34 2.19
CA THR A 8 -4.50 -11.93 1.35
C THR A 8 -5.68 -10.99 1.20
N ARG A 9 -6.11 -10.36 2.29
CA ARG A 9 -7.22 -9.41 2.25
C ARG A 9 -6.90 -8.20 1.37
N LEU A 10 -5.69 -7.68 1.49
CA LEU A 10 -5.28 -6.56 0.65
C LEU A 10 -5.29 -6.97 -0.83
N ALA A 11 -4.65 -8.08 -1.16
CA ALA A 11 -4.55 -8.54 -2.54
C ALA A 11 -5.93 -8.79 -3.17
N GLN A 12 -6.80 -9.47 -2.44
CA GLN A 12 -8.15 -9.75 -2.91
C GLN A 12 -8.98 -8.48 -3.06
N GLY A 13 -8.86 -7.57 -2.09
CA GLY A 13 -9.58 -6.30 -2.14
C GLY A 13 -9.14 -5.42 -3.30
N VAL A 14 -7.85 -5.33 -3.55
CA VAL A 14 -7.30 -4.57 -4.68
C VAL A 14 -7.80 -5.16 -6.00
N LYS A 15 -7.74 -6.48 -6.12
CA LYS A 15 -8.21 -7.17 -7.33
C LYS A 15 -9.70 -6.92 -7.56
N ALA A 16 -10.50 -6.97 -6.50
CA ALA A 16 -11.94 -6.72 -6.59
C ALA A 16 -12.27 -5.31 -7.07
N LYS A 17 -11.36 -4.37 -6.86
CA LYS A 17 -11.49 -2.98 -7.31
C LYS A 17 -10.87 -2.74 -8.69
N GLY A 18 -10.42 -3.78 -9.36
CA GLY A 18 -9.83 -3.68 -10.68
C GLY A 18 -8.34 -3.31 -10.69
N GLY A 19 -7.71 -3.34 -9.54
CA GLY A 19 -6.27 -3.04 -9.42
C GLY A 19 -5.41 -4.28 -9.40
N MET A 20 -4.12 -4.05 -9.30
CA MET A 20 -3.11 -5.12 -9.13
C MET A 20 -2.32 -4.87 -7.85
N CYS A 21 -2.12 -5.93 -7.09
CA CYS A 21 -1.28 -5.88 -5.89
C CYS A 21 -0.08 -6.78 -6.12
N ILE A 22 1.10 -6.19 -6.12
CA ILE A 22 2.34 -6.87 -6.49
C ILE A 22 3.29 -6.87 -5.31
N LYS A 23 3.95 -8.00 -5.07
CA LYS A 23 5.02 -8.05 -4.08
C LYS A 23 6.19 -7.19 -4.56
N PHE A 24 6.77 -6.44 -3.63
CA PHE A 24 7.92 -5.60 -3.94
C PHE A 24 9.08 -6.01 -3.04
N THR A 25 10.19 -6.34 -3.67
CA THR A 25 11.44 -6.61 -2.96
C THR A 25 12.55 -5.84 -3.65
N SER A 26 13.53 -5.39 -2.86
CA SER A 26 14.69 -4.70 -3.38
C SER A 26 15.94 -5.31 -2.77
N PRO A 27 16.64 -6.18 -3.50
CA PRO A 27 17.83 -6.83 -2.94
C PRO A 27 18.94 -5.86 -2.53
N GLY A 28 19.03 -4.73 -3.22
CA GLY A 28 20.08 -3.75 -2.94
C GLY A 28 19.74 -2.73 -1.85
N LEU A 29 18.48 -2.70 -1.38
CA LEU A 29 18.06 -1.72 -0.38
C LEU A 29 17.03 -2.36 0.56
N PRO A 30 17.44 -2.75 1.78
CA PRO A 30 16.48 -3.28 2.74
C PRO A 30 15.54 -2.18 3.23
N GLY A 31 14.34 -2.57 3.67
CA GLY A 31 13.41 -1.64 4.29
C GLY A 31 12.39 -1.01 3.35
N VAL A 32 12.36 -1.41 2.08
CA VAL A 32 11.31 -0.93 1.16
C VAL A 32 9.95 -1.49 1.57
N PRO A 33 8.84 -0.79 1.24
CA PRO A 33 7.50 -1.33 1.45
C PRO A 33 7.32 -2.65 0.69
N ASP A 34 6.50 -3.55 1.23
CA ASP A 34 6.42 -4.91 0.70
C ASP A 34 5.43 -5.09 -0.45
N ARG A 35 4.63 -4.10 -0.77
CA ARG A 35 3.64 -4.20 -1.85
C ARG A 35 3.62 -2.95 -2.71
N ILE A 36 3.33 -3.15 -4.00
CA ILE A 36 2.99 -2.07 -4.92
C ILE A 36 1.53 -2.29 -5.32
N VAL A 37 0.73 -1.24 -5.20
CA VAL A 37 -0.69 -1.28 -5.59
C VAL A 37 -0.88 -0.38 -6.80
N LEU A 38 -1.38 -0.97 -7.89
CA LEU A 38 -1.70 -0.27 -9.12
C LEU A 38 -3.21 -0.14 -9.22
N ALA A 39 -3.70 1.08 -9.32
CA ALA A 39 -5.12 1.34 -9.53
C ALA A 39 -5.47 1.28 -11.02
N PRO A 40 -6.72 0.98 -11.38
CA PRO A 40 -7.09 0.90 -12.79
C PRO A 40 -6.96 2.22 -13.55
N ASP A 41 -6.90 3.35 -12.85
CA ASP A 41 -6.68 4.66 -13.46
C ASP A 41 -5.19 5.03 -13.61
N GLY A 42 -4.29 4.12 -13.26
CA GLY A 42 -2.85 4.31 -13.41
C GLY A 42 -2.14 4.84 -12.18
N ARG A 43 -2.86 5.19 -11.10
CA ARG A 43 -2.20 5.61 -9.86
C ARG A 43 -1.44 4.43 -9.25
N ILE A 44 -0.33 4.76 -8.63
CA ILE A 44 0.54 3.77 -7.98
C ILE A 44 0.75 4.20 -6.54
N CYS A 45 0.66 3.26 -5.61
CA CYS A 45 1.17 3.50 -4.26
C CYS A 45 1.93 2.28 -3.76
N PHE A 46 2.80 2.54 -2.79
CA PHE A 46 3.54 1.49 -2.09
C PHE A 46 2.87 1.27 -0.75
N VAL A 47 2.75 0.02 -0.35
CA VAL A 47 2.09 -0.33 0.91
C VAL A 47 3.00 -1.21 1.75
N GLU A 48 3.21 -0.80 2.98
CA GLU A 48 3.86 -1.62 4.00
C GLU A 48 2.78 -2.17 4.91
N LEU A 49 2.63 -3.49 4.91
CA LEU A 49 1.62 -4.17 5.73
C LEU A 49 2.18 -4.58 7.07
N LYS A 50 1.40 -4.40 8.10
CA LYS A 50 1.73 -4.82 9.46
C LYS A 50 0.47 -5.38 10.13
N THR A 51 0.67 -6.21 11.16
CA THR A 51 -0.43 -6.55 12.06
C THR A 51 -0.81 -5.32 12.88
N GLU A 52 -1.93 -5.39 13.60
CA GLU A 52 -2.41 -4.27 14.42
C GLU A 52 -1.35 -3.77 15.41
N ILE A 53 -0.55 -4.70 15.94
CA ILE A 53 0.47 -4.38 16.93
C ILE A 53 1.88 -4.31 16.34
N GLY A 54 1.99 -4.57 15.03
CA GLY A 54 3.29 -4.54 14.36
C GLY A 54 3.85 -3.13 14.29
N ARG A 55 5.17 -3.02 14.31
CA ARG A 55 5.87 -1.73 14.25
C ARG A 55 6.86 -1.72 13.13
N LEU A 56 7.05 -0.55 12.53
CA LEU A 56 8.09 -0.37 11.53
C LEU A 56 9.47 -0.48 12.19
N ALA A 57 10.37 -1.21 11.53
CA ALA A 57 11.78 -1.17 11.90
C ALA A 57 12.36 0.20 11.53
N ASN A 58 13.46 0.57 12.17
CA ASN A 58 14.08 1.87 11.89
C ASN A 58 14.47 2.03 10.42
N ILE A 59 14.99 0.96 9.81
CA ILE A 59 15.35 1.02 8.39
C ILE A 59 14.12 1.24 7.50
N GLN A 60 12.97 0.66 7.86
CA GLN A 60 11.73 0.88 7.12
C GLN A 60 11.28 2.33 7.24
N LYS A 61 11.33 2.89 8.44
CA LYS A 61 10.98 4.30 8.67
C LYS A 61 11.84 5.22 7.81
N TRP A 62 13.14 4.94 7.76
CA TRP A 62 14.07 5.75 6.99
C TRP A 62 13.78 5.66 5.49
N VAL A 63 13.64 4.44 4.97
CA VAL A 63 13.40 4.24 3.53
C VAL A 63 12.06 4.87 3.12
N ILE A 64 11.00 4.63 3.90
CA ILE A 64 9.68 5.21 3.62
C ILE A 64 9.78 6.74 3.63
N GLY A 65 10.49 7.30 4.58
CA GLY A 65 10.71 8.75 4.65
C GLY A 65 11.42 9.29 3.41
N GLU A 66 12.44 8.58 2.95
CA GLU A 66 13.19 8.98 1.75
C GLU A 66 12.33 8.88 0.49
N MET A 67 11.49 7.85 0.42
CA MET A 67 10.57 7.71 -0.72
C MET A 67 9.54 8.84 -0.74
N ARG A 68 8.98 9.16 0.43
CA ARG A 68 7.99 10.24 0.54
C ARG A 68 8.58 11.62 0.20
N LYS A 69 9.83 11.86 0.57
CA LYS A 69 10.54 13.10 0.21
C LYS A 69 10.61 13.29 -1.30
N ARG A 70 10.65 12.20 -2.04
CA ARG A 70 10.73 12.21 -3.50
C ARG A 70 9.38 12.13 -4.19
N GLY A 71 8.31 12.27 -3.39
CA GLY A 71 6.96 12.33 -3.91
C GLY A 71 6.25 10.99 -4.07
N ALA A 72 6.85 9.89 -3.60
CA ALA A 72 6.19 8.59 -3.67
C ALA A 72 5.03 8.52 -2.68
N ASP A 73 3.93 7.91 -3.12
CA ASP A 73 2.78 7.64 -2.25
C ASP A 73 3.05 6.33 -1.51
N VAL A 74 3.38 6.43 -0.24
CA VAL A 74 3.69 5.28 0.60
C VAL A 74 2.72 5.24 1.77
N ARG A 75 2.02 4.12 1.92
CA ARG A 75 1.04 3.90 2.98
C ARG A 75 1.51 2.80 3.92
N VAL A 76 1.36 3.02 5.21
CA VAL A 76 1.57 1.99 6.22
C VAL A 76 0.19 1.55 6.68
N VAL A 77 -0.13 0.27 6.48
CA VAL A 77 -1.47 -0.27 6.71
C VAL A 77 -1.36 -1.35 7.76
N LYS A 78 -1.93 -1.09 8.93
CA LYS A 78 -1.81 -1.96 10.10
C LYS A 78 -3.15 -2.61 10.44
N GLY A 79 -3.25 -3.90 10.18
CA GLY A 79 -4.41 -4.70 10.54
C GLY A 79 -5.53 -4.68 9.50
N PRO A 80 -6.53 -5.54 9.68
CA PRO A 80 -7.59 -5.72 8.69
C PRO A 80 -8.51 -4.50 8.55
N GLU A 81 -8.74 -3.76 9.62
CA GLU A 81 -9.59 -2.55 9.54
C GLU A 81 -8.88 -1.46 8.73
N ALA A 82 -7.57 -1.33 8.89
CA ALA A 82 -6.79 -0.39 8.08
C ALA A 82 -6.78 -0.78 6.61
N VAL A 83 -6.79 -2.08 6.30
CA VAL A 83 -6.92 -2.56 4.92
C VAL A 83 -8.25 -2.11 4.33
N LYS A 84 -9.34 -2.31 5.05
CA LYS A 84 -10.67 -1.85 4.60
C LYS A 84 -10.69 -0.36 4.32
N GLU A 85 -10.14 0.42 5.24
CA GLU A 85 -10.08 1.86 5.12
C GLU A 85 -9.26 2.29 3.92
N PHE A 86 -8.10 1.66 3.72
CA PHE A 86 -7.24 1.93 2.57
C PHE A 86 -7.98 1.64 1.26
N LEU A 87 -8.64 0.48 1.17
CA LEU A 87 -9.37 0.11 -0.05
C LEU A 87 -10.51 1.09 -0.34
N ARG A 88 -11.23 1.49 0.69
CA ARG A 88 -12.34 2.43 0.54
C ARG A 88 -11.84 3.79 0.04
N GLU A 89 -10.78 4.31 0.63
CA GLU A 89 -10.26 5.63 0.30
C GLU A 89 -9.54 5.64 -1.04
N TYR A 90 -8.64 4.69 -1.25
CA TYR A 90 -7.78 4.70 -2.43
C TYR A 90 -8.55 4.42 -3.72
N PHE A 91 -9.60 3.63 -3.65
CA PHE A 91 -10.42 3.26 -4.81
C PHE A 91 -11.79 3.94 -4.79
N SER A 92 -11.95 5.05 -4.10
CA SER A 92 -13.19 5.80 -4.08
C SER A 92 -13.44 6.47 -5.44
N GLU A 93 -14.70 6.76 -5.75
CA GLU A 93 -15.07 7.49 -6.97
C GLU A 93 -14.39 8.86 -7.02
N GLU A 94 -14.29 9.52 -5.87
CA GLU A 94 -13.61 10.81 -5.78
C GLU A 94 -12.15 10.72 -6.22
N ALA A 95 -11.45 9.67 -5.78
CA ALA A 95 -10.06 9.47 -6.17
C ALA A 95 -9.93 9.24 -7.67
N PHE A 96 -10.83 8.46 -8.27
CA PHE A 96 -10.85 8.23 -9.71
C PHE A 96 -11.17 9.49 -10.48
N THR A 97 -12.15 10.25 -10.00
CA THR A 97 -12.56 11.51 -10.65
C THR A 97 -11.37 12.48 -10.67
N ASP A 98 -10.67 12.62 -9.56
CA ASP A 98 -9.48 13.46 -9.48
C ASP A 98 -8.41 13.01 -10.48
N GLY A 99 -8.24 11.70 -10.63
CA GLY A 99 -7.29 11.14 -11.60
C GLY A 99 -7.67 11.40 -13.03
N GLN A 100 -8.92 11.66 -13.31
CA GLN A 100 -9.45 11.85 -14.67
C GLN A 100 -9.56 13.29 -15.11
N THR A 101 -9.33 14.24 -14.24
CA THR A 101 -9.53 15.66 -14.55
C THR A 101 -8.37 16.30 -15.29
N GLU A 102 -7.49 15.55 -15.77
CA GLU A 102 -6.32 16.01 -16.53
C GLU A 102 -6.66 16.69 -17.81
#